data_e92318cb92609591fea781c8dc9862f7
#
_entry.id   e92318cb92609591fea781c8dc9862f7
#
_cell.length_a   1.000
_cell.length_b   1.000
_cell.length_c   1.000
_cell.angle_alpha   90.00
_cell.angle_beta   90.00
_cell.angle_gamma   90.00
#
_symmetry.space_group_name_H-M   'P 1'
#
loop_
_entity.id
_entity.type
_entity.pdbx_description
1 polymer ?
#
loop_
_entity_poly.entity_id
_entity_poly.type
_entity_poly.pdbx_seq_one_letter_code
_entity_poly.pdbx_strand_id
1 'polypeptide(L)'
;VQIEQFMQGDCFVPRNDIEEKLPNPQINTMWTKEEIAQRIALEIKDGYYVNLGIGIPTLVANYIPEGMDVVLQSENGLLGMGPFPFEGEEDADTINAGKQTITMLPGSAVFDSAMSFGMIRAKKVNLTILGAMEVSENGDIANWKIPSKMVKGMGGAMDLVASADNIIVAMQHVNKAGESKLLPECTLPLTGVKCVKRIVTELGVLDVLPEGGFKIVECAPGASVEDIKNATAGRILT
;
A
#
# COMPACT_ATOMS: atom_id res chain seq x y z
N VAL A 1 -8.32 -20.55 29.15
CA VAL A 1 -8.95 -19.35 29.71
C VAL A 1 -8.25 -18.05 29.25
N GLN A 2 -7.36 -18.12 28.28
CA GLN A 2 -6.67 -16.93 27.72
C GLN A 2 -6.87 -16.73 26.21
N ILE A 3 -7.71 -17.55 25.57
CA ILE A 3 -7.92 -17.49 24.11
C ILE A 3 -9.01 -16.48 23.73
N GLU A 4 -9.94 -16.18 24.62
CA GLU A 4 -11.04 -15.23 24.33
C GLU A 4 -10.63 -13.75 24.35
N GLN A 5 -9.48 -13.38 24.92
CA GLN A 5 -9.00 -12.00 24.91
C GLN A 5 -8.22 -11.61 23.65
N PHE A 6 -7.85 -12.60 22.81
CA PHE A 6 -7.10 -12.35 21.57
C PHE A 6 -7.98 -11.99 20.36
N MET A 7 -9.30 -12.09 20.49
CA MET A 7 -10.24 -11.88 19.39
C MET A 7 -10.85 -10.46 19.32
N GLN A 8 -10.41 -9.55 20.19
CA GLN A 8 -10.76 -8.12 20.07
C GLN A 8 -9.50 -7.34 19.71
N GLY A 9 -9.10 -7.46 18.46
CA GLY A 9 -7.84 -6.95 17.97
C GLY A 9 -7.96 -5.58 17.35
N ASP A 10 -7.33 -4.61 17.96
CA ASP A 10 -6.90 -3.40 17.26
C ASP A 10 -5.63 -3.73 16.50
N CYS A 11 -5.74 -3.99 15.21
CA CYS A 11 -4.61 -4.26 14.34
C CYS A 11 -3.77 -2.99 14.09
N PHE A 12 -2.48 -3.07 14.30
CA PHE A 12 -1.43 -2.20 13.74
C PHE A 12 -1.29 -0.74 14.20
N VAL A 13 -2.01 -0.27 15.23
CA VAL A 13 -1.81 1.07 15.80
C VAL A 13 -1.53 0.95 17.30
N PRO A 14 -0.48 1.59 17.84
CA PRO A 14 -0.30 1.71 19.28
C PRO A 14 -1.52 2.44 19.87
N ARG A 15 -2.15 1.85 20.89
CA ARG A 15 -3.41 2.33 21.49
C ARG A 15 -3.35 3.70 22.19
N ASN A 16 -2.20 4.36 22.24
CA ASN A 16 -2.03 5.55 23.05
C ASN A 16 -2.47 6.88 22.42
N ASP A 17 -2.91 6.88 21.15
CA ASP A 17 -3.23 8.14 20.44
C ASP A 17 -4.62 8.19 19.78
N ILE A 18 -5.52 7.26 20.12
CA ILE A 18 -6.91 7.34 19.61
C ILE A 18 -7.81 7.93 20.69
N GLU A 19 -7.71 9.23 20.96
CA GLU A 19 -8.87 9.98 21.39
C GLU A 19 -9.83 10.05 20.20
N GLU A 20 -10.98 9.38 20.33
CA GLU A 20 -12.13 9.52 19.43
C GLU A 20 -12.53 11.01 19.34
N LYS A 21 -11.93 11.75 18.43
CA LYS A 21 -12.54 12.95 17.90
C LYS A 21 -13.53 12.52 16.84
N LEU A 22 -14.80 12.46 17.22
CA LEU A 22 -15.92 12.44 16.27
C LEU A 22 -15.67 13.53 15.21
N PRO A 23 -15.70 13.21 13.91
CA PRO A 23 -15.47 14.22 12.89
C PRO A 23 -16.55 15.28 12.97
N ASN A 24 -16.11 16.52 13.07
CA ASN A 24 -16.96 17.70 12.95
C ASN A 24 -17.59 17.67 11.54
N PRO A 25 -18.92 17.73 11.37
CA PRO A 25 -19.53 17.70 10.06
C PRO A 25 -19.22 19.00 9.31
N GLN A 26 -18.70 18.83 8.07
CA GLN A 26 -18.48 19.87 7.07
C GLN A 26 -17.10 20.56 7.07
N ILE A 27 -16.11 19.83 6.61
CA ILE A 27 -15.14 20.39 5.67
C ILE A 27 -15.03 19.32 4.56
N ASN A 28 -15.28 19.71 3.33
CA ASN A 28 -15.05 18.92 2.12
C ASN A 28 -13.52 18.68 2.02
N THR A 29 -13.03 17.65 2.67
CA THR A 29 -11.60 17.34 2.74
C THR A 29 -11.31 16.14 1.85
N MET A 30 -10.29 16.28 1.00
CA MET A 30 -9.66 15.16 0.29
C MET A 30 -9.30 14.04 1.28
N TRP A 31 -9.17 12.81 0.82
CA TRP A 31 -8.80 11.69 1.70
C TRP A 31 -7.50 11.92 2.46
N THR A 32 -7.52 11.63 3.74
CA THR A 32 -6.32 11.48 4.57
C THR A 32 -5.57 10.20 4.17
N LYS A 33 -4.39 9.97 4.74
CA LYS A 33 -3.64 8.72 4.51
C LYS A 33 -4.40 7.50 5.02
N GLU A 34 -5.09 7.65 6.12
CA GLU A 34 -5.94 6.65 6.74
C GLU A 34 -7.13 6.31 5.83
N GLU A 35 -7.81 7.32 5.28
CA GLU A 35 -8.93 7.13 4.35
C GLU A 35 -8.47 6.52 3.02
N ILE A 36 -7.28 6.86 2.51
CA ILE A 36 -6.66 6.16 1.38
C ILE A 36 -6.48 4.68 1.71
N ALA A 37 -5.96 4.36 2.90
CA ALA A 37 -5.75 2.99 3.33
C ALA A 37 -7.08 2.24 3.51
N GLN A 38 -8.09 2.86 4.10
CA GLN A 38 -9.45 2.32 4.19
C GLN A 38 -10.03 2.02 2.82
N ARG A 39 -9.90 2.95 1.88
CA ARG A 39 -10.39 2.75 0.51
C ARG A 39 -9.70 1.58 -0.17
N ILE A 40 -8.39 1.43 0.00
CA ILE A 40 -7.61 0.32 -0.56
C ILE A 40 -7.99 -1.02 0.08
N ALA A 41 -8.29 -1.04 1.38
CA ALA A 41 -8.70 -2.27 2.07
C ALA A 41 -9.94 -2.92 1.43
N LEU A 42 -10.82 -2.15 0.79
CA LEU A 42 -11.98 -2.66 0.06
C LEU A 42 -11.62 -3.46 -1.21
N GLU A 43 -10.39 -3.37 -1.68
CA GLU A 43 -9.89 -4.17 -2.82
C GLU A 43 -9.37 -5.55 -2.40
N ILE A 44 -9.19 -5.78 -1.10
CA ILE A 44 -8.75 -7.06 -0.56
C ILE A 44 -9.91 -8.04 -0.58
N LYS A 45 -9.62 -9.28 -0.94
CA LYS A 45 -10.61 -10.36 -0.98
C LYS A 45 -10.23 -11.47 0.00
N ASP A 46 -11.22 -12.19 0.44
CA ASP A 46 -11.05 -13.36 1.29
C ASP A 46 -10.10 -14.38 0.63
N GLY A 47 -9.23 -14.99 1.43
CA GLY A 47 -8.20 -15.91 0.97
C GLY A 47 -6.98 -15.27 0.29
N TYR A 48 -6.86 -13.94 0.29
CA TYR A 48 -5.71 -13.28 -0.36
C TYR A 48 -4.43 -13.35 0.47
N TYR A 49 -3.33 -13.58 -0.23
CA TYR A 49 -1.98 -13.28 0.24
C TYR A 49 -1.61 -11.87 -0.22
N VAL A 50 -1.35 -10.98 0.74
CA VAL A 50 -1.16 -9.55 0.51
C VAL A 50 0.21 -9.11 1.00
N ASN A 51 0.96 -8.40 0.14
CA ASN A 51 2.20 -7.73 0.53
C ASN A 51 1.95 -6.22 0.64
N LEU A 52 2.40 -5.64 1.75
CA LEU A 52 2.24 -4.22 2.06
C LEU A 52 3.60 -3.52 2.04
N GLY A 53 3.75 -2.54 1.14
CA GLY A 53 4.90 -1.65 1.12
C GLY A 53 4.91 -0.68 2.31
N ILE A 54 6.00 0.06 2.45
CA ILE A 54 6.25 1.01 3.54
C ILE A 54 5.43 2.29 3.34
N GLY A 55 4.93 2.87 4.43
CA GLY A 55 4.20 4.15 4.44
C GLY A 55 2.68 3.97 4.41
N ILE A 56 1.95 4.65 3.51
CA ILE A 56 0.49 4.50 3.41
C ILE A 56 0.06 3.04 3.26
N PRO A 57 0.73 2.20 2.44
CA PRO A 57 0.38 0.79 2.33
C PRO A 57 0.35 0.02 3.65
N THR A 58 1.24 0.33 4.60
CA THR A 58 1.27 -0.35 5.90
C THR A 58 -0.02 -0.14 6.69
N LEU A 59 -0.66 1.02 6.54
CA LEU A 59 -1.91 1.36 7.25
C LEU A 59 -3.10 0.49 6.81
N VAL A 60 -3.03 -0.09 5.62
CA VAL A 60 -4.14 -0.90 5.05
C VAL A 60 -4.46 -2.10 5.94
N ALA A 61 -3.46 -2.66 6.62
CA ALA A 61 -3.65 -3.78 7.53
C ALA A 61 -4.65 -3.49 8.66
N ASN A 62 -4.76 -2.22 9.08
CA ASN A 62 -5.68 -1.79 10.15
C ASN A 62 -7.16 -1.80 9.73
N TYR A 63 -7.43 -1.89 8.42
CA TYR A 63 -8.76 -1.72 7.84
C TYR A 63 -9.24 -2.96 7.08
N ILE A 64 -8.54 -4.08 7.21
CA ILE A 64 -9.01 -5.37 6.70
C ILE A 64 -10.26 -5.74 7.49
N PRO A 65 -11.41 -6.04 6.81
CA PRO A 65 -12.64 -6.36 7.50
C PRO A 65 -12.50 -7.59 8.42
N GLU A 66 -13.12 -7.53 9.60
CA GLU A 66 -13.17 -8.66 10.53
C GLU A 66 -13.81 -9.89 9.86
N GLY A 67 -13.26 -11.06 10.16
CA GLY A 67 -13.75 -12.34 9.64
C GLY A 67 -13.28 -12.65 8.21
N MET A 68 -12.48 -11.77 7.59
CA MET A 68 -11.84 -12.04 6.31
C MET A 68 -10.54 -12.81 6.53
N ASP A 69 -10.38 -13.94 5.85
CA ASP A 69 -9.13 -14.73 5.88
C ASP A 69 -8.10 -14.10 4.93
N VAL A 70 -7.22 -13.28 5.47
CA VAL A 70 -6.16 -12.60 4.73
C VAL A 70 -4.81 -12.89 5.36
N VAL A 71 -3.87 -13.36 4.55
CA VAL A 71 -2.50 -13.65 4.99
C VAL A 71 -1.58 -12.52 4.56
N LEU A 72 -1.09 -11.74 5.53
CA LEU A 72 -0.09 -10.72 5.27
C LEU A 72 1.30 -11.36 5.13
N GLN A 73 1.96 -11.07 4.01
CA GLN A 73 3.30 -11.56 3.71
C GLN A 73 4.32 -10.43 3.87
N SER A 74 5.42 -10.71 4.54
CA SER A 74 6.59 -9.85 4.57
C SER A 74 7.74 -10.50 3.80
N GLU A 75 8.32 -9.78 2.84
CA GLU A 75 9.33 -10.33 1.93
C GLU A 75 10.63 -10.75 2.61
N ASN A 76 10.90 -10.26 3.82
CA ASN A 76 12.05 -10.71 4.62
C ASN A 76 11.91 -12.15 5.13
N GLY A 77 10.73 -12.78 5.04
CA GLY A 77 10.56 -14.20 5.26
C GLY A 77 9.46 -14.58 6.24
N LEU A 78 8.31 -13.93 6.21
CA LEU A 78 7.18 -14.22 7.09
C LEU A 78 5.85 -14.29 6.31
N LEU A 79 5.06 -15.30 6.56
CA LEU A 79 3.62 -15.37 6.26
C LEU A 79 2.84 -15.38 7.56
N GLY A 80 1.73 -14.64 7.61
CA GLY A 80 0.92 -14.50 8.80
C GLY A 80 1.47 -13.44 9.76
N MET A 81 1.88 -12.30 9.22
CA MET A 81 2.27 -11.13 10.01
C MET A 81 1.08 -10.65 10.83
N GLY A 82 1.27 -10.51 12.14
CA GLY A 82 0.30 -10.01 13.10
C GLY A 82 0.46 -8.53 13.42
N PRO A 83 -0.29 -8.01 14.40
CA PRO A 83 -0.22 -6.63 14.85
C PRO A 83 1.13 -6.28 15.49
N PHE A 84 1.33 -5.00 15.78
CA PHE A 84 2.45 -4.55 16.59
C PHE A 84 2.37 -5.13 18.00
N PRO A 85 3.52 -5.53 18.61
CA PRO A 85 3.54 -5.99 19.99
C PRO A 85 3.15 -4.87 20.96
N PHE A 86 2.72 -5.25 22.15
CA PHE A 86 2.59 -4.30 23.26
C PHE A 86 3.98 -3.86 23.75
N GLU A 87 4.04 -2.69 24.38
CA GLU A 87 5.28 -2.19 24.98
C GLU A 87 5.86 -3.18 25.97
N GLY A 88 7.12 -3.59 25.76
CA GLY A 88 7.84 -4.57 26.57
C GLY A 88 7.67 -6.02 26.10
N GLU A 89 6.92 -6.28 25.04
CA GLU A 89 6.74 -7.61 24.43
C GLU A 89 7.44 -7.71 23.06
N GLU A 90 8.23 -6.70 22.70
CA GLU A 90 8.90 -6.63 21.41
C GLU A 90 9.99 -7.70 21.29
N ASP A 91 9.92 -8.47 20.22
CA ASP A 91 10.99 -9.36 19.79
C ASP A 91 11.79 -8.67 18.68
N ALA A 92 13.05 -8.35 18.98
CA ALA A 92 13.93 -7.66 18.04
C ALA A 92 14.23 -8.47 16.77
N ASP A 93 14.06 -9.78 16.79
CA ASP A 93 14.29 -10.67 15.66
C ASP A 93 13.03 -10.83 14.79
N THR A 94 11.85 -10.39 15.28
CA THR A 94 10.58 -10.46 14.57
C THR A 94 10.18 -9.10 14.03
N ILE A 95 10.62 -8.80 12.81
CA ILE A 95 10.41 -7.51 12.16
C ILE A 95 9.75 -7.66 10.78
N ASN A 96 8.97 -6.64 10.38
CA ASN A 96 8.48 -6.51 9.01
C ASN A 96 9.57 -5.94 8.07
N ALA A 97 9.26 -5.87 6.78
CA ALA A 97 10.16 -5.27 5.78
C ALA A 97 10.47 -3.79 6.03
N GLY A 98 9.61 -3.09 6.78
CA GLY A 98 9.81 -1.71 7.24
C GLY A 98 10.72 -1.58 8.46
N LYS A 99 11.25 -2.71 8.98
CA LYS A 99 12.09 -2.79 10.18
C LYS A 99 11.34 -2.41 11.48
N GLN A 100 10.03 -2.57 11.50
CA GLN A 100 9.22 -2.42 12.69
C GLN A 100 9.00 -3.79 13.32
N THR A 101 9.08 -3.88 14.64
CA THR A 101 8.73 -5.11 15.38
C THR A 101 7.25 -5.42 15.19
N ILE A 102 6.96 -6.69 14.96
CA ILE A 102 5.61 -7.20 14.73
C ILE A 102 5.41 -8.50 15.51
N THR A 103 4.16 -8.93 15.63
CA THR A 103 3.85 -10.26 16.15
C THR A 103 3.61 -11.24 15.00
N MET A 104 3.53 -12.52 15.34
CA MET A 104 3.16 -13.59 14.41
C MET A 104 1.80 -14.14 14.80
N LEU A 105 0.91 -14.30 13.83
CA LEU A 105 -0.39 -14.93 14.04
C LEU A 105 -0.24 -16.44 14.25
N PRO A 106 -1.15 -17.10 14.99
CA PRO A 106 -1.20 -18.55 15.04
C PRO A 106 -1.26 -19.17 13.64
N GLY A 107 -0.38 -20.13 13.36
CA GLY A 107 -0.26 -20.73 12.03
C GLY A 107 0.64 -19.99 11.06
N SER A 108 1.30 -18.92 11.49
CA SER A 108 2.32 -18.23 10.70
C SER A 108 3.51 -19.13 10.39
N ALA A 109 4.25 -18.79 9.34
CA ALA A 109 5.44 -19.50 8.92
C ALA A 109 6.60 -18.54 8.66
N VAL A 110 7.79 -18.91 9.17
CA VAL A 110 9.04 -18.18 8.94
C VAL A 110 9.92 -19.01 8.01
N PHE A 111 10.57 -18.37 7.06
CA PHE A 111 11.42 -19.01 6.07
C PHE A 111 12.51 -18.04 5.58
N ASP A 112 13.50 -18.57 4.89
CA ASP A 112 14.59 -17.77 4.35
C ASP A 112 14.16 -16.89 3.17
N SER A 113 15.00 -15.93 2.80
CA SER A 113 14.75 -15.02 1.70
C SER A 113 14.63 -15.74 0.35
N ALA A 114 15.31 -16.84 0.13
CA ALA A 114 15.22 -17.59 -1.12
C ALA A 114 13.81 -18.17 -1.31
N MET A 115 13.22 -18.73 -0.25
CA MET A 115 11.85 -19.22 -0.26
C MET A 115 10.84 -18.08 -0.40
N SER A 116 11.03 -16.99 0.33
CA SER A 116 10.18 -15.80 0.25
C SER A 116 10.08 -15.25 -1.17
N PHE A 117 11.22 -14.96 -1.78
CA PHE A 117 11.27 -14.48 -3.16
C PHE A 117 10.85 -15.54 -4.18
N GLY A 118 11.06 -16.83 -3.88
CA GLY A 118 10.51 -17.93 -4.65
C GLY A 118 8.99 -17.90 -4.72
N MET A 119 8.29 -17.66 -3.60
CA MET A 119 6.84 -17.51 -3.56
C MET A 119 6.36 -16.29 -4.34
N ILE A 120 7.04 -15.14 -4.20
CA ILE A 120 6.72 -13.92 -4.95
C ILE A 120 6.82 -14.19 -6.46
N ARG A 121 7.96 -14.73 -6.93
CA ARG A 121 8.20 -15.06 -8.34
C ARG A 121 7.27 -16.16 -8.89
N ALA A 122 6.83 -17.08 -8.02
CA ALA A 122 5.83 -18.08 -8.36
C ALA A 122 4.39 -17.55 -8.36
N LYS A 123 4.20 -16.22 -8.24
CA LYS A 123 2.89 -15.53 -8.24
C LYS A 123 1.93 -16.02 -7.14
N LYS A 124 2.48 -16.26 -5.94
CA LYS A 124 1.67 -16.66 -4.78
C LYS A 124 1.13 -15.48 -4.00
N VAL A 125 1.58 -14.26 -4.28
CA VAL A 125 1.05 -13.01 -3.73
C VAL A 125 -0.05 -12.51 -4.66
N ASN A 126 -1.28 -12.41 -4.15
CA ASN A 126 -2.46 -12.03 -4.93
C ASN A 126 -2.53 -10.51 -5.15
N LEU A 127 -2.08 -9.76 -4.15
CA LEU A 127 -2.14 -8.29 -4.15
C LEU A 127 -0.88 -7.72 -3.52
N THR A 128 -0.28 -6.76 -4.20
CA THR A 128 0.81 -5.95 -3.67
C THR A 128 0.38 -4.49 -3.64
N ILE A 129 0.52 -3.85 -2.49
CA ILE A 129 0.22 -2.43 -2.32
C ILE A 129 1.53 -1.69 -2.07
N LEU A 130 1.88 -0.75 -2.93
CA LEU A 130 3.15 -0.04 -2.89
C LEU A 130 2.96 1.48 -2.81
N GLY A 131 3.91 2.15 -2.16
CA GLY A 131 4.08 3.59 -2.33
C GLY A 131 4.83 3.90 -3.61
N ALA A 132 4.58 5.07 -4.21
CA ALA A 132 5.31 5.53 -5.38
C ALA A 132 5.73 7.00 -5.27
N MET A 133 6.82 7.34 -5.96
CA MET A 133 7.25 8.70 -6.22
C MET A 133 6.64 9.21 -7.52
N GLU A 134 6.58 8.35 -8.55
CA GLU A 134 5.97 8.60 -9.85
C GLU A 134 5.32 7.34 -10.40
N VAL A 135 4.23 7.53 -11.15
CA VAL A 135 3.58 6.49 -11.96
C VAL A 135 3.30 7.07 -13.34
N SER A 136 3.65 6.33 -14.39
CA SER A 136 3.36 6.74 -15.77
C SER A 136 1.96 6.30 -16.23
N GLU A 137 1.44 6.95 -17.26
CA GLU A 137 0.17 6.58 -17.91
C GLU A 137 0.20 5.19 -18.54
N ASN A 138 1.37 4.59 -18.68
CA ASN A 138 1.56 3.21 -19.15
C ASN A 138 1.65 2.20 -18.00
N GLY A 139 1.58 2.66 -16.74
CA GLY A 139 1.67 1.81 -15.55
C GLY A 139 3.08 1.48 -15.10
N ASP A 140 4.08 2.26 -15.53
CA ASP A 140 5.43 2.17 -14.96
C ASP A 140 5.45 2.80 -13.58
N ILE A 141 6.29 2.29 -12.70
CA ILE A 141 6.43 2.78 -11.32
C ILE A 141 7.89 3.12 -11.00
N ALA A 142 8.09 4.24 -10.31
CA ALA A 142 9.37 4.64 -9.73
C ALA A 142 9.19 4.94 -8.23
N ASN A 143 9.91 4.20 -7.36
CA ASN A 143 9.73 4.34 -5.91
C ASN A 143 11.00 4.14 -5.06
N TRP A 144 12.18 3.99 -5.68
CA TRP A 144 13.38 3.60 -4.94
C TRP A 144 14.52 4.62 -4.93
N LYS A 145 14.57 5.52 -5.91
CA LYS A 145 15.69 6.45 -6.08
C LYS A 145 15.25 7.81 -6.63
N ILE A 146 15.73 8.87 -5.98
CA ILE A 146 15.76 10.23 -6.52
C ILE A 146 17.23 10.56 -6.77
N PRO A 147 17.68 10.72 -8.02
CA PRO A 147 19.08 11.04 -8.34
C PRO A 147 19.56 12.23 -7.54
N SER A 148 20.78 12.14 -7.01
CA SER A 148 21.46 13.18 -6.21
C SER A 148 20.79 13.59 -4.89
N LYS A 149 19.63 12.98 -4.52
CA LYS A 149 18.93 13.32 -3.27
C LYS A 149 18.76 12.13 -2.34
N MET A 150 18.26 11.00 -2.87
CA MET A 150 17.87 9.87 -2.03
C MET A 150 17.98 8.55 -2.78
N VAL A 151 18.54 7.54 -2.10
CA VAL A 151 18.48 6.15 -2.54
C VAL A 151 17.94 5.33 -1.37
N LYS A 152 16.71 4.86 -1.46
CA LYS A 152 16.12 3.94 -0.46
C LYS A 152 16.52 2.50 -0.68
N GLY A 153 17.05 2.18 -1.85
CA GLY A 153 17.25 0.81 -2.29
C GLY A 153 15.99 0.20 -2.88
N MET A 154 16.17 -0.81 -3.71
CA MET A 154 15.05 -1.46 -4.41
C MET A 154 14.27 -2.42 -3.51
N GLY A 155 14.95 -3.03 -2.52
CA GLY A 155 14.35 -4.07 -1.69
C GLY A 155 13.69 -5.17 -2.54
N GLY A 156 12.58 -5.69 -2.07
CA GLY A 156 11.76 -6.67 -2.79
C GLY A 156 10.83 -6.09 -3.85
N ALA A 157 10.77 -4.77 -3.99
CA ALA A 157 9.77 -4.13 -4.85
C ALA A 157 9.86 -4.56 -6.32
N MET A 158 11.06 -4.75 -6.87
CA MET A 158 11.22 -5.19 -8.26
C MET A 158 10.69 -6.60 -8.51
N ASP A 159 10.89 -7.53 -7.58
CA ASP A 159 10.34 -8.89 -7.68
C ASP A 159 8.80 -8.86 -7.55
N LEU A 160 8.29 -8.06 -6.64
CA LEU A 160 6.85 -7.89 -6.42
C LEU A 160 6.17 -7.33 -7.68
N VAL A 161 6.69 -6.24 -8.27
CA VAL A 161 6.08 -5.62 -9.46
C VAL A 161 6.23 -6.46 -10.71
N ALA A 162 7.24 -7.34 -10.78
CA ALA A 162 7.42 -8.27 -11.89
C ALA A 162 6.50 -9.50 -11.80
N SER A 163 5.97 -9.80 -10.62
CA SER A 163 5.34 -11.11 -10.38
C SER A 163 3.91 -11.03 -9.83
N ALA A 164 3.55 -9.99 -9.09
CA ALA A 164 2.20 -9.88 -8.53
C ALA A 164 1.14 -9.67 -9.64
N ASP A 165 0.01 -10.34 -9.50
CA ASP A 165 -1.09 -10.23 -10.47
C ASP A 165 -1.80 -8.89 -10.37
N ASN A 166 -1.86 -8.31 -9.17
CA ASN A 166 -2.50 -7.03 -8.90
C ASN A 166 -1.56 -6.13 -8.11
N ILE A 167 -1.30 -4.95 -8.66
CA ILE A 167 -0.50 -3.91 -8.01
C ILE A 167 -1.34 -2.66 -7.88
N ILE A 168 -1.54 -2.25 -6.62
CA ILE A 168 -2.19 -0.99 -6.26
C ILE A 168 -1.13 -0.05 -5.71
N VAL A 169 -1.15 1.19 -6.18
CA VAL A 169 -0.26 2.24 -5.67
C VAL A 169 -1.06 3.15 -4.73
N ALA A 170 -0.53 3.33 -3.51
CA ALA A 170 -1.02 4.29 -2.52
C ALA A 170 -0.05 5.46 -2.42
N MET A 171 -0.45 6.66 -2.82
CA MET A 171 0.45 7.79 -2.90
C MET A 171 -0.28 9.13 -2.84
N GLN A 172 0.42 10.22 -2.57
CA GLN A 172 -0.08 11.58 -2.81
C GLN A 172 -0.07 11.87 -4.31
N HIS A 173 -1.10 12.56 -4.81
CA HIS A 173 -1.26 12.87 -6.23
C HIS A 173 -0.18 13.82 -6.76
N VAL A 174 0.16 14.82 -5.94
CA VAL A 174 1.18 15.81 -6.25
C VAL A 174 2.33 15.75 -5.25
N ASN A 175 3.47 16.32 -5.63
CA ASN A 175 4.60 16.50 -4.73
C ASN A 175 4.42 17.78 -3.87
N LYS A 176 5.40 18.08 -3.01
CA LYS A 176 5.37 19.27 -2.14
C LYS A 176 5.39 20.61 -2.88
N ALA A 177 5.80 20.62 -4.15
CA ALA A 177 5.80 21.79 -5.02
C ALA A 177 4.48 21.93 -5.82
N GLY A 178 3.53 21.00 -5.65
CA GLY A 178 2.28 20.97 -6.41
C GLY A 178 2.40 20.32 -7.80
N GLU A 179 3.56 19.71 -8.13
CA GLU A 179 3.76 19.05 -9.41
C GLU A 179 3.17 17.65 -9.38
N SER A 180 2.53 17.24 -10.48
CA SER A 180 1.94 15.92 -10.64
C SER A 180 2.98 14.80 -10.48
N LYS A 181 2.55 13.72 -9.84
CA LYS A 181 3.30 12.46 -9.76
C LYS A 181 2.71 11.38 -10.67
N LEU A 182 1.59 11.69 -11.32
CA LEU A 182 0.98 10.89 -12.38
C LEU A 182 1.37 11.52 -13.72
N LEU A 183 2.29 10.90 -14.44
CA LEU A 183 3.02 11.48 -15.54
C LEU A 183 2.75 10.74 -16.87
N PRO A 184 3.00 11.37 -18.04
CA PRO A 184 3.05 10.62 -19.30
C PRO A 184 4.12 9.52 -19.28
N GLU A 185 5.31 9.84 -18.77
CA GLU A 185 6.44 8.94 -18.57
C GLU A 185 7.13 9.27 -17.26
N CYS A 186 7.60 8.24 -16.53
CA CYS A 186 8.38 8.45 -15.32
C CYS A 186 9.71 9.11 -15.64
N THR A 187 10.11 10.10 -14.85
CA THR A 187 11.41 10.78 -14.95
C THR A 187 12.45 10.16 -14.03
N LEU A 188 12.02 9.47 -13.00
CA LEU A 188 12.86 8.77 -12.03
C LEU A 188 13.19 7.34 -12.50
N PRO A 189 14.30 6.76 -11.98
CA PRO A 189 14.64 5.35 -12.28
C PRO A 189 13.50 4.39 -11.91
N LEU A 190 13.11 3.57 -12.87
CA LEU A 190 11.98 2.66 -12.75
C LEU A 190 12.26 1.53 -11.75
N THR A 191 11.20 1.14 -11.05
CA THR A 191 11.10 -0.08 -10.26
C THR A 191 10.48 -1.21 -11.07
N GLY A 192 9.47 -0.88 -11.87
CA GLY A 192 8.78 -1.81 -12.76
C GLY A 192 8.12 -1.11 -13.94
N VAL A 193 7.84 -1.89 -14.97
CA VAL A 193 7.28 -1.43 -16.25
C VAL A 193 5.90 -2.07 -16.46
N LYS A 194 4.90 -1.26 -16.82
CA LYS A 194 3.54 -1.71 -17.16
C LYS A 194 2.90 -2.64 -16.13
N CYS A 195 3.15 -2.40 -14.84
CA CYS A 195 2.74 -3.29 -13.77
C CYS A 195 1.63 -2.70 -12.88
N VAL A 196 1.52 -1.38 -12.78
CA VAL A 196 0.49 -0.71 -11.97
C VAL A 196 -0.86 -0.81 -12.67
N LYS A 197 -1.88 -1.29 -11.95
CA LYS A 197 -3.26 -1.36 -12.44
C LYS A 197 -4.16 -0.29 -11.85
N ARG A 198 -3.96 0.06 -10.59
CA ARG A 198 -4.77 1.02 -9.85
C ARG A 198 -3.92 1.93 -8.99
N ILE A 199 -4.33 3.18 -8.89
CA ILE A 199 -3.69 4.21 -8.07
C ILE A 199 -4.76 4.81 -7.18
N VAL A 200 -4.47 4.92 -5.88
CA VAL A 200 -5.34 5.58 -4.91
C VAL A 200 -4.56 6.74 -4.30
N THR A 201 -5.11 7.92 -4.43
CA THR A 201 -4.54 9.17 -3.94
C THR A 201 -5.53 9.90 -3.04
N GLU A 202 -5.13 11.02 -2.46
CA GLU A 202 -6.03 11.89 -1.70
C GLU A 202 -7.16 12.47 -2.55
N LEU A 203 -7.01 12.49 -3.89
CA LEU A 203 -8.03 13.02 -4.81
C LEU A 203 -9.03 11.96 -5.27
N GLY A 204 -8.67 10.67 -5.24
CA GLY A 204 -9.54 9.61 -5.70
C GLY A 204 -8.82 8.35 -6.17
N VAL A 205 -9.56 7.52 -6.91
CA VAL A 205 -9.10 6.25 -7.48
C VAL A 205 -9.01 6.38 -8.99
N LEU A 206 -7.87 5.99 -9.53
CA LEU A 206 -7.63 5.94 -10.97
C LEU A 206 -7.15 4.54 -11.37
N ASP A 207 -7.66 4.03 -12.49
CA ASP A 207 -7.13 2.83 -13.14
C ASP A 207 -6.18 3.22 -14.27
N VAL A 208 -5.11 2.46 -14.41
CA VAL A 208 -4.23 2.55 -15.59
C VAL A 208 -4.80 1.63 -16.67
N LEU A 209 -5.05 2.18 -17.84
CA LEU A 209 -5.64 1.43 -18.94
C LEU A 209 -4.58 0.67 -19.75
N PRO A 210 -4.90 -0.52 -20.30
CA PRO A 210 -3.96 -1.32 -21.09
C PRO A 210 -3.39 -0.57 -22.30
N GLU A 211 -4.20 0.30 -22.92
CA GLU A 211 -3.82 1.16 -24.04
C GLU A 211 -3.05 2.43 -23.63
N GLY A 212 -2.81 2.56 -22.35
CA GLY A 212 -2.21 3.75 -21.74
C GLY A 212 -3.24 4.82 -21.41
N GLY A 213 -2.92 5.67 -20.43
CA GLY A 213 -3.80 6.67 -19.88
C GLY A 213 -4.44 6.25 -18.57
N PHE A 214 -4.96 7.22 -17.86
CA PHE A 214 -5.64 7.03 -16.59
C PHE A 214 -7.15 7.18 -16.77
N LYS A 215 -7.93 6.30 -16.12
CA LYS A 215 -9.37 6.40 -16.02
C LYS A 215 -9.75 6.71 -14.57
N ILE A 216 -10.49 7.80 -14.36
CA ILE A 216 -11.04 8.13 -13.06
C ILE A 216 -12.16 7.13 -12.73
N VAL A 217 -11.99 6.40 -11.62
CA VAL A 217 -12.97 5.41 -11.12
C VAL A 217 -13.86 6.05 -10.06
N GLU A 218 -13.26 6.85 -9.18
CA GLU A 218 -13.92 7.43 -8.03
C GLU A 218 -13.22 8.75 -7.64
N CYS A 219 -14.00 9.76 -7.27
CA CYS A 219 -13.46 10.97 -6.66
C CYS A 219 -13.57 10.88 -5.14
N ALA A 220 -12.53 11.31 -4.41
CA ALA A 220 -12.60 11.46 -2.98
C ALA A 220 -13.64 12.53 -2.59
N PRO A 221 -14.24 12.47 -1.39
CA PRO A 221 -15.07 13.55 -0.89
C PRO A 221 -14.31 14.89 -0.97
N GLY A 222 -14.96 15.92 -1.55
CA GLY A 222 -14.34 17.23 -1.72
C GLY A 222 -13.44 17.39 -2.95
N ALA A 223 -13.14 16.33 -3.69
CA ALA A 223 -12.47 16.41 -4.96
C ALA A 223 -13.48 16.25 -6.12
N SER A 224 -13.26 16.98 -7.20
CA SER A 224 -14.02 16.87 -8.43
C SER A 224 -13.19 16.18 -9.53
N VAL A 225 -13.86 15.73 -10.58
CA VAL A 225 -13.19 15.22 -11.79
C VAL A 225 -12.21 16.25 -12.36
N GLU A 226 -12.58 17.54 -12.30
CA GLU A 226 -11.74 18.63 -12.80
C GLU A 226 -10.50 18.84 -11.94
N ASP A 227 -10.61 18.68 -10.62
CA ASP A 227 -9.43 18.75 -9.72
C ASP A 227 -8.44 17.64 -10.04
N ILE A 228 -8.93 16.41 -10.27
CA ILE A 228 -8.08 15.29 -10.67
C ILE A 228 -7.41 15.56 -12.02
N LYS A 229 -8.16 16.07 -13.01
CA LYS A 229 -7.60 16.41 -14.33
C LYS A 229 -6.51 17.48 -14.25
N ASN A 230 -6.76 18.53 -13.48
CA ASN A 230 -5.80 19.62 -13.30
C ASN A 230 -4.53 19.19 -12.54
N ALA A 231 -4.65 18.23 -11.63
CA ALA A 231 -3.54 17.68 -10.87
C ALA A 231 -2.75 16.59 -11.61
N THR A 232 -3.26 16.05 -12.72
CA THR A 232 -2.68 14.93 -13.47
C THR A 232 -1.97 15.43 -14.72
N ALA A 233 -0.66 15.17 -14.84
CA ALA A 233 0.09 15.53 -16.05
C ALA A 233 -0.04 14.47 -17.15
N GLY A 234 -0.28 13.21 -16.81
CA GLY A 234 -0.56 12.14 -17.76
C GLY A 234 -1.97 12.25 -18.34
N ARG A 235 -2.23 11.51 -19.41
CA ARG A 235 -3.48 11.56 -20.15
C ARG A 235 -4.62 10.89 -19.35
N ILE A 236 -5.72 11.63 -19.13
CA ILE A 236 -6.96 11.08 -18.58
C ILE A 236 -7.92 10.75 -19.72
N LEU A 237 -8.41 9.52 -19.73
CA LEU A 237 -9.43 9.03 -20.66
C LEU A 237 -10.80 9.03 -19.96
N THR A 238 -11.82 9.45 -20.65
CA THR A 238 -13.21 9.55 -20.16
C THR A 238 -14.04 8.37 -20.63
#